data_5dc3bc14e2fc27d84387e451398bd3b9
#
_entry.id   5dc3bc14e2fc27d84387e451398bd3b9
#
_cell.length_a   1.000
_cell.length_b   1.000
_cell.length_c   1.000
_cell.angle_alpha   90.00
_cell.angle_beta   90.00
_cell.angle_gamma   90.00
#
_symmetry.space_group_name_H-M   'P 1'
#
loop_
_entity.id
_entity.type
_entity.pdbx_description
1 polymer ?
#
loop_
_entity_poly.entity_id
_entity_poly.type
_entity_poly.pdbx_seq_one_letter_code
_entity_poly.pdbx_strand_id
1 'polypeptide(L)'
;VISCNAIAVSGGWTPNVNLWSHCGGKLLWDCDLGFYRPDPDNTPLGKDGETNMLALGACAGVFSNYDIQDQVPRKINQFASRLKIKSKRYIETNIFSKELEKQPSPIFVLPYGATKDKQKRMYIDFQNDVKVSDLQLAAQEGFENVEHAKRYTTLGMATDQGKTSNINGIYVLSQSLGKSVDSIGHTTFRPPYKPIPLGLIAGQYTKKLFKPVKKTPID
;
A
#
# COMPACT_ATOMS: atom_id res chain seq x y z
N VAL A 1 19.04 24.29 -9.04
CA VAL A 1 19.72 23.13 -9.66
C VAL A 1 21.05 22.95 -8.95
N ILE A 2 21.29 21.74 -8.44
CA ILE A 2 22.54 21.36 -7.76
C ILE A 2 23.27 20.42 -8.71
N SER A 3 24.53 20.74 -9.05
CA SER A 3 25.37 19.85 -9.84
C SER A 3 25.83 18.68 -8.97
N CYS A 4 25.61 17.44 -9.41
CA CYS A 4 25.99 16.24 -8.66
C CYS A 4 26.32 15.08 -9.62
N ASN A 5 27.15 14.15 -9.15
CA ASN A 5 27.52 12.95 -9.89
C ASN A 5 26.60 11.76 -9.62
N ALA A 6 25.81 11.83 -8.53
CA ALA A 6 24.87 10.80 -8.13
C ALA A 6 23.70 11.39 -7.37
N ILE A 7 22.54 10.76 -7.46
CA ILE A 7 21.34 11.10 -6.69
C ILE A 7 20.90 9.84 -5.93
N ALA A 8 20.74 9.95 -4.63
CA ALA A 8 20.08 8.95 -3.83
C ALA A 8 18.60 9.33 -3.64
N VAL A 9 17.69 8.43 -3.96
CA VAL A 9 16.24 8.65 -3.88
C VAL A 9 15.62 7.67 -2.90
N SER A 10 14.83 8.19 -1.95
CA SER A 10 13.97 7.39 -1.08
C SER A 10 12.53 7.91 -1.23
N GLY A 11 11.65 7.04 -1.70
CA GLY A 11 10.24 7.37 -1.94
C GLY A 11 9.35 7.37 -0.68
N GLY A 12 9.93 7.05 0.47
CA GLY A 12 9.18 6.91 1.73
C GLY A 12 8.49 5.54 1.88
N TRP A 13 7.54 5.48 2.81
CA TRP A 13 6.84 4.27 3.21
C TRP A 13 5.32 4.46 3.09
N THR A 14 4.62 3.39 2.77
CA THR A 14 3.16 3.36 2.78
C THR A 14 2.66 2.22 3.66
N PRO A 15 1.52 2.39 4.37
CA PRO A 15 0.91 1.33 5.14
C PRO A 15 0.57 0.10 4.31
N ASN A 16 0.79 -1.08 4.85
CA ASN A 16 0.35 -2.32 4.22
C ASN A 16 -1.10 -2.62 4.64
N VAL A 17 -2.06 -2.14 3.86
CA VAL A 17 -3.49 -2.14 4.19
C VAL A 17 -4.28 -3.26 3.52
N ASN A 18 -3.62 -4.17 2.82
CA ASN A 18 -4.29 -5.20 2.01
C ASN A 18 -5.20 -6.13 2.84
N LEU A 19 -4.76 -6.60 4.01
CA LEU A 19 -5.59 -7.46 4.86
C LEU A 19 -6.83 -6.74 5.39
N TRP A 20 -6.66 -5.47 5.78
CA TRP A 20 -7.77 -4.64 6.20
C TRP A 20 -8.84 -4.52 5.12
N SER A 21 -8.41 -4.18 3.91
CA SER A 21 -9.27 -4.05 2.73
C SER A 21 -9.92 -5.38 2.33
N HIS A 22 -9.18 -6.50 2.37
CA HIS A 22 -9.71 -7.84 2.08
C HIS A 22 -10.81 -8.27 3.04
N CYS A 23 -10.75 -7.80 4.28
CA CYS A 23 -11.77 -8.07 5.29
C CYS A 23 -12.93 -7.07 5.29
N GLY A 24 -13.00 -6.17 4.31
CA GLY A 24 -14.09 -5.20 4.15
C GLY A 24 -13.93 -3.91 4.93
N GLY A 25 -12.78 -3.68 5.59
CA GLY A 25 -12.47 -2.41 6.23
C GLY A 25 -12.23 -1.30 5.20
N LYS A 26 -12.71 -0.09 5.51
CA LYS A 26 -12.50 1.07 4.65
C LYS A 26 -11.13 1.71 4.88
N LEU A 27 -10.70 2.46 3.87
CA LEU A 27 -9.45 3.21 3.89
C LEU A 27 -9.74 4.70 3.84
N LEU A 28 -8.91 5.48 4.53
CA LEU A 28 -8.89 6.94 4.49
C LEU A 28 -7.61 7.42 3.82
N TRP A 29 -7.73 8.42 2.96
CA TRP A 29 -6.57 9.10 2.40
C TRP A 29 -6.02 10.10 3.40
N ASP A 30 -4.74 10.01 3.69
CA ASP A 30 -4.00 10.97 4.49
C ASP A 30 -3.32 11.97 3.55
N CYS A 31 -3.82 13.19 3.50
CA CYS A 31 -3.33 14.23 2.57
C CYS A 31 -1.91 14.70 2.91
N ASP A 32 -1.54 14.69 4.19
CA ASP A 32 -0.25 15.20 4.66
C ASP A 32 0.86 14.18 4.37
N LEU A 33 0.53 12.89 4.49
CA LEU A 33 1.47 11.80 4.31
C LEU A 33 1.40 11.16 2.92
N GLY A 34 0.33 11.43 2.15
CA GLY A 34 0.17 10.96 0.79
C GLY A 34 -0.01 9.44 0.64
N PHE A 35 -0.75 8.82 1.55
CA PHE A 35 -1.07 7.40 1.49
C PHE A 35 -2.43 7.07 2.10
N TYR A 36 -2.91 5.85 1.83
CA TYR A 36 -4.10 5.31 2.50
C TYR A 36 -3.74 4.66 3.84
N ARG A 37 -4.56 4.88 4.84
CA ARG A 37 -4.51 4.20 6.14
C ARG A 37 -5.86 3.57 6.49
N PRO A 38 -5.87 2.57 7.37
CA PRO A 38 -7.11 1.98 7.88
C PRO A 38 -8.02 3.03 8.51
N ASP A 39 -9.30 2.99 8.15
CA ASP A 39 -10.32 3.81 8.77
C ASP A 39 -10.72 3.18 10.13
N PRO A 40 -10.48 3.85 11.26
CA PRO A 40 -10.80 3.31 12.57
C PRO A 40 -12.32 3.22 12.84
N ASP A 41 -13.12 4.02 12.15
CA ASP A 41 -14.57 4.07 12.31
C ASP A 41 -15.29 3.04 11.43
N ASN A 42 -14.64 2.59 10.34
CA ASN A 42 -15.16 1.60 9.41
C ASN A 42 -14.28 0.35 9.41
N THR A 43 -14.18 -0.29 10.57
CA THR A 43 -13.37 -1.49 10.79
C THR A 43 -14.00 -2.73 10.13
N PRO A 44 -13.18 -3.74 9.76
CA PRO A 44 -13.72 -5.02 9.33
C PRO A 44 -14.56 -5.66 10.42
N LEU A 45 -15.73 -6.15 10.08
CA LEU A 45 -16.64 -6.81 11.01
C LEU A 45 -16.58 -8.33 10.86
N GLY A 46 -16.61 -9.03 11.99
CA GLY A 46 -16.78 -10.47 12.04
C GLY A 46 -18.25 -10.88 11.75
N LYS A 47 -18.50 -12.18 11.75
CA LYS A 47 -19.86 -12.74 11.57
C LYS A 47 -20.84 -12.32 12.67
N ASP A 48 -20.33 -11.98 13.81
CA ASP A 48 -21.05 -11.47 15.00
C ASP A 48 -21.36 -9.97 14.94
N GLY A 49 -20.94 -9.28 13.89
CA GLY A 49 -21.04 -7.84 13.73
C GLY A 49 -20.03 -7.02 14.54
N GLU A 50 -19.12 -7.71 15.25
CA GLU A 50 -18.08 -7.06 16.05
C GLU A 50 -16.77 -6.95 15.27
N THR A 51 -15.97 -5.94 15.61
CA THR A 51 -14.62 -5.80 15.04
C THR A 51 -13.67 -6.86 15.59
N ASN A 52 -13.15 -7.70 14.73
CA ASN A 52 -12.17 -8.74 15.05
C ASN A 52 -10.77 -8.45 14.50
N MET A 53 -10.52 -7.23 14.04
CA MET A 53 -9.25 -6.80 13.48
C MET A 53 -8.82 -5.45 14.06
N LEU A 54 -7.53 -5.32 14.33
CA LEU A 54 -6.91 -4.10 14.82
C LEU A 54 -5.67 -3.78 13.97
N ALA A 55 -5.60 -2.58 13.42
CA ALA A 55 -4.42 -2.08 12.74
C ALA A 55 -3.53 -1.30 13.70
N LEU A 56 -2.22 -1.59 13.71
CA LEU A 56 -1.25 -1.00 14.61
C LEU A 56 0.06 -0.65 13.90
N GLY A 57 0.81 0.28 14.46
CA GLY A 57 2.12 0.69 13.96
C GLY A 57 2.08 1.16 12.50
N ALA A 58 3.07 0.79 11.70
CA ALA A 58 3.17 1.19 10.30
C ALA A 58 1.95 0.82 9.46
N CYS A 59 1.26 -0.28 9.78
CA CYS A 59 0.00 -0.66 9.13
C CYS A 59 -1.13 0.34 9.39
N ALA A 60 -1.10 1.04 10.54
CA ALA A 60 -2.05 2.11 10.88
C ALA A 60 -1.55 3.52 10.46
N GLY A 61 -0.45 3.61 9.72
CA GLY A 61 0.16 4.88 9.32
C GLY A 61 1.04 5.52 10.40
N VAL A 62 1.42 4.79 11.45
CA VAL A 62 2.30 5.28 12.53
C VAL A 62 3.69 4.70 12.31
N PHE A 63 4.67 5.55 11.97
CA PHE A 63 6.03 5.14 11.64
C PHE A 63 7.06 5.47 12.73
N SER A 64 6.77 6.43 13.61
CA SER A 64 7.64 6.76 14.73
C SER A 64 7.73 5.58 15.72
N ASN A 65 8.94 5.12 16.00
CA ASN A 65 9.17 4.04 16.97
C ASN A 65 8.67 4.40 18.37
N TYR A 66 8.82 5.67 18.76
CA TYR A 66 8.32 6.18 20.03
C TYR A 66 6.79 6.06 20.11
N ASP A 67 6.08 6.54 19.08
CA ASP A 67 4.62 6.50 19.05
C ASP A 67 4.08 5.07 18.96
N ILE A 68 4.76 4.19 18.23
CA ILE A 68 4.43 2.76 18.15
C ILE A 68 4.54 2.13 19.53
N GLN A 69 5.65 2.37 20.22
CA GLN A 69 5.91 1.81 21.55
C GLN A 69 4.90 2.28 22.58
N ASP A 70 4.47 3.54 22.50
CA ASP A 70 3.48 4.11 23.42
C ASP A 70 2.05 3.62 23.13
N GLN A 71 1.63 3.59 21.87
CA GLN A 71 0.25 3.31 21.48
C GLN A 71 -0.11 1.83 21.44
N VAL A 72 0.82 0.97 20.98
CA VAL A 72 0.53 -0.43 20.68
C VAL A 72 0.08 -1.21 21.92
N PRO A 73 0.76 -1.13 23.08
CA PRO A 73 0.33 -1.85 24.27
C PRO A 73 -1.04 -1.43 24.77
N ARG A 74 -1.33 -0.14 24.73
CA ARG A 74 -2.64 0.39 25.15
C ARG A 74 -3.76 -0.13 24.27
N LYS A 75 -3.59 -0.04 22.95
CA LYS A 75 -4.58 -0.51 21.97
C LYS A 75 -4.78 -2.03 22.03
N ILE A 76 -3.70 -2.81 22.21
CA ILE A 76 -3.81 -4.27 22.35
C ILE A 76 -4.60 -4.63 23.64
N ASN A 77 -4.32 -3.97 24.76
CA ASN A 77 -5.03 -4.24 26.00
C ASN A 77 -6.51 -3.91 25.89
N GLN A 78 -6.87 -2.79 25.27
CA GLN A 78 -8.27 -2.44 25.01
C GLN A 78 -8.97 -3.48 24.13
N PHE A 79 -8.31 -3.91 23.05
CA PHE A 79 -8.83 -4.90 22.13
C PHE A 79 -8.97 -6.29 22.78
N ALA A 80 -7.97 -6.74 23.55
CA ALA A 80 -8.02 -7.98 24.30
C ALA A 80 -9.14 -7.99 25.35
N SER A 81 -9.33 -6.88 26.06
CA SER A 81 -10.41 -6.74 27.05
C SER A 81 -11.78 -6.88 26.38
N ARG A 82 -11.96 -6.31 25.20
CA ARG A 82 -13.19 -6.42 24.41
C ARG A 82 -13.45 -7.87 23.97
N LEU A 83 -12.43 -8.59 23.57
CA LEU A 83 -12.51 -10.00 23.20
C LEU A 83 -12.54 -10.95 24.42
N LYS A 84 -12.56 -10.40 25.66
CA LYS A 84 -12.49 -11.17 26.91
C LYS A 84 -11.26 -12.08 27.02
N ILE A 85 -10.17 -11.69 26.36
CA ILE A 85 -8.88 -12.40 26.41
C ILE A 85 -8.06 -11.82 27.56
N LYS A 86 -7.53 -12.68 28.43
CA LYS A 86 -6.57 -12.26 29.46
C LYS A 86 -5.25 -11.89 28.80
N SER A 87 -4.90 -10.60 28.77
CA SER A 87 -3.58 -10.16 28.32
C SER A 87 -2.57 -10.26 29.46
N LYS A 88 -1.34 -10.67 29.14
CA LYS A 88 -0.24 -10.54 30.09
C LYS A 88 0.09 -9.06 30.27
N ARG A 89 0.44 -8.66 31.51
CA ARG A 89 0.84 -7.29 31.82
C ARG A 89 2.03 -6.92 30.94
N TYR A 90 1.88 -5.90 30.12
CA TYR A 90 2.98 -5.34 29.35
C TYR A 90 3.86 -4.51 30.29
N ILE A 91 5.18 -4.73 30.21
CA ILE A 91 6.16 -3.92 30.94
C ILE A 91 6.48 -2.76 30.01
N GLU A 92 6.17 -1.54 30.41
CA GLU A 92 6.56 -0.33 29.68
C GLU A 92 8.10 -0.23 29.71
N THR A 93 8.70 -0.48 28.56
CA THR A 93 10.12 -0.21 28.34
C THR A 93 10.22 0.99 27.41
N ASN A 94 10.47 2.18 27.93
CA ASN A 94 10.75 3.38 27.14
C ASN A 94 12.17 3.27 26.54
N ILE A 95 12.30 2.54 25.45
CA ILE A 95 13.58 2.34 24.77
C ILE A 95 13.88 3.48 23.80
N PHE A 96 12.84 4.10 23.24
CA PHE A 96 12.98 5.16 22.22
C PHE A 96 12.69 6.53 22.82
N SER A 97 13.56 7.49 22.54
CA SER A 97 13.31 8.91 22.81
C SER A 97 12.37 9.47 21.74
N LYS A 98 11.61 10.49 22.12
CA LYS A 98 10.78 11.23 21.18
C LYS A 98 11.68 12.11 20.30
N GLU A 99 12.13 11.56 19.19
CA GLU A 99 12.78 12.35 18.15
C GLU A 99 11.73 13.03 17.29
N LEU A 100 11.97 14.31 16.97
CA LEU A 100 11.16 15.05 16.03
C LEU A 100 11.52 14.60 14.61
N GLU A 101 11.05 13.44 14.21
CA GLU A 101 11.14 13.01 12.82
C GLU A 101 10.24 13.93 11.98
N LYS A 102 10.84 14.72 11.08
CA LYS A 102 10.07 15.44 10.08
C LYS A 102 9.45 14.44 9.13
N GLN A 103 8.13 14.46 9.07
CA GLN A 103 7.40 13.66 8.08
C GLN A 103 7.81 14.16 6.67
N PRO A 104 8.18 13.26 5.74
CA PRO A 104 8.50 13.66 4.39
C PRO A 104 7.23 14.15 3.68
N SER A 105 7.33 15.27 2.99
CA SER A 105 6.26 15.72 2.10
C SER A 105 6.23 14.85 0.85
N PRO A 106 5.10 14.22 0.49
CA PRO A 106 5.02 13.38 -0.68
C PRO A 106 5.15 14.21 -1.97
N ILE A 107 5.95 13.72 -2.90
CA ILE A 107 6.13 14.31 -4.24
C ILE A 107 5.76 13.24 -5.25
N PHE A 108 4.59 13.35 -5.87
CA PHE A 108 4.09 12.36 -6.82
C PHE A 108 4.44 12.68 -8.28
N VAL A 109 4.65 13.94 -8.58
CA VAL A 109 4.98 14.42 -9.94
C VAL A 109 6.15 15.39 -9.83
N LEU A 110 7.03 15.40 -10.83
CA LEU A 110 8.16 16.34 -10.86
C LEU A 110 7.65 17.76 -10.63
N PRO A 111 8.19 18.47 -9.62
CA PRO A 111 7.76 19.82 -9.32
C PRO A 111 8.19 20.78 -10.42
N TYR A 112 7.63 21.95 -10.39
CA TYR A 112 7.80 23.14 -11.21
C TYR A 112 8.87 23.11 -12.31
N GLY A 113 8.47 23.48 -13.53
CA GLY A 113 9.36 23.66 -14.68
C GLY A 113 9.72 22.41 -15.46
N ALA A 114 9.11 21.26 -15.15
CA ALA A 114 9.19 20.12 -16.04
C ALA A 114 8.40 20.43 -17.32
N THR A 115 9.12 20.47 -18.46
CA THR A 115 8.47 20.63 -19.76
C THR A 115 7.53 19.47 -20.06
N LYS A 116 6.52 19.68 -20.93
CA LYS A 116 5.59 18.63 -21.36
C LYS A 116 6.34 17.37 -21.88
N ASP A 117 7.48 17.55 -22.55
CA ASP A 117 8.30 16.42 -23.04
C ASP A 117 8.96 15.64 -21.92
N LYS A 118 9.36 16.28 -20.82
CA LYS A 118 9.83 15.58 -19.63
C LYS A 118 8.68 14.85 -18.92
N GLN A 119 7.50 15.46 -18.85
CA GLN A 119 6.31 14.83 -18.27
C GLN A 119 5.90 13.56 -19.04
N LYS A 120 6.01 13.56 -20.37
CA LYS A 120 5.77 12.36 -21.21
C LYS A 120 6.71 11.19 -20.89
N ARG A 121 7.83 11.42 -20.20
CA ARG A 121 8.82 10.39 -19.81
C ARG A 121 8.69 9.97 -18.35
N MET A 122 7.69 10.44 -17.62
CA MET A 122 7.45 10.05 -16.23
C MET A 122 6.66 8.74 -16.19
N TYR A 123 7.36 7.66 -15.84
CA TYR A 123 6.76 6.36 -15.62
C TYR A 123 6.19 6.27 -14.21
N ILE A 124 4.99 5.71 -14.11
CA ILE A 124 4.29 5.41 -12.85
C ILE A 124 4.40 3.92 -12.55
N ASP A 125 4.17 3.08 -13.55
CA ASP A 125 4.30 1.62 -13.46
C ASP A 125 5.40 1.14 -14.40
N PHE A 126 6.50 0.67 -13.82
CA PHE A 126 7.65 0.20 -14.58
C PHE A 126 7.48 -1.21 -15.16
N GLN A 127 6.52 -2.00 -14.64
CA GLN A 127 6.27 -3.35 -15.14
C GLN A 127 5.38 -3.35 -16.38
N ASN A 128 4.45 -2.39 -16.45
CA ASN A 128 3.52 -2.24 -17.57
C ASN A 128 3.76 -0.97 -18.39
N ASP A 129 4.88 -0.28 -18.18
CA ASP A 129 5.26 0.95 -18.88
C ASP A 129 4.20 2.07 -18.85
N VAL A 130 3.38 2.13 -17.79
CA VAL A 130 2.36 3.16 -17.66
C VAL A 130 3.00 4.48 -17.25
N LYS A 131 2.67 5.55 -17.97
CA LYS A 131 3.18 6.92 -17.78
C LYS A 131 2.12 7.84 -17.17
N VAL A 132 2.57 9.00 -16.71
CA VAL A 132 1.70 10.10 -16.31
C VAL A 132 0.76 10.50 -17.45
N SER A 133 1.28 10.57 -18.69
CA SER A 133 0.47 10.90 -19.88
C SER A 133 -0.68 9.94 -20.14
N ASP A 134 -0.52 8.66 -19.80
CA ASP A 134 -1.55 7.64 -20.05
C ASP A 134 -2.73 7.81 -19.09
N LEU A 135 -2.46 8.20 -17.84
CA LEU A 135 -3.52 8.54 -16.89
C LEU A 135 -4.20 9.89 -17.22
N GLN A 136 -3.42 10.84 -17.73
CA GLN A 136 -3.99 12.11 -18.23
C GLN A 136 -4.92 11.85 -19.40
N LEU A 137 -4.53 10.97 -20.33
CA LEU A 137 -5.38 10.54 -21.45
C LEU A 137 -6.63 9.82 -20.93
N ALA A 138 -6.48 8.88 -20.00
CA ALA A 138 -7.63 8.21 -19.40
C ALA A 138 -8.64 9.19 -18.78
N ALA A 139 -8.15 10.22 -18.08
CA ALA A 139 -9.01 11.29 -17.56
C ALA A 139 -9.73 12.08 -18.66
N GLN A 140 -9.05 12.40 -19.76
CA GLN A 140 -9.64 13.09 -20.92
C GLN A 140 -10.71 12.25 -21.61
N GLU A 141 -10.54 10.93 -21.60
CA GLU A 141 -11.49 9.96 -22.17
C GLU A 141 -12.67 9.64 -21.23
N GLY A 142 -12.72 10.29 -20.06
CA GLY A 142 -13.84 10.20 -19.13
C GLY A 142 -13.75 9.08 -18.09
N PHE A 143 -12.58 8.48 -17.89
CA PHE A 143 -12.37 7.52 -16.81
C PHE A 143 -12.18 8.25 -15.48
N GLU A 144 -13.24 8.36 -14.71
CA GLU A 144 -13.24 9.07 -13.43
C GLU A 144 -12.90 8.22 -12.22
N ASN A 145 -13.10 6.90 -12.31
CA ASN A 145 -12.79 5.95 -11.24
C ASN A 145 -11.46 5.24 -11.51
N VAL A 146 -10.64 5.13 -10.45
CA VAL A 146 -9.30 4.53 -10.58
C VAL A 146 -9.34 3.08 -11.07
N GLU A 147 -10.35 2.30 -10.71
CA GLU A 147 -10.49 0.91 -11.16
C GLU A 147 -10.76 0.80 -12.67
N HIS A 148 -11.41 1.79 -13.26
CA HIS A 148 -11.60 1.86 -14.69
C HIS A 148 -10.34 2.36 -15.41
N ALA A 149 -9.74 3.45 -14.92
CA ALA A 149 -8.47 3.97 -15.46
C ALA A 149 -7.36 2.90 -15.38
N LYS A 150 -7.32 2.12 -14.30
CA LYS A 150 -6.43 0.97 -14.12
C LYS A 150 -6.57 -0.05 -15.26
N ARG A 151 -7.79 -0.43 -15.61
CA ARG A 151 -8.03 -1.41 -16.69
C ARG A 151 -7.73 -0.84 -18.07
N TYR A 152 -7.95 0.43 -18.25
CA TYR A 152 -7.64 1.12 -19.51
C TYR A 152 -6.13 1.24 -19.74
N THR A 153 -5.36 1.56 -18.70
CA THR A 153 -3.92 1.81 -18.78
C THR A 153 -3.04 0.62 -18.40
N THR A 154 -3.62 -0.45 -17.86
CA THR A 154 -2.92 -1.57 -17.21
C THR A 154 -2.16 -1.21 -15.91
N LEU A 155 -2.41 -0.04 -15.32
CA LEU A 155 -1.80 0.42 -14.08
C LEU A 155 -1.96 -0.62 -12.96
N GLY A 156 -0.86 -1.06 -12.36
CA GLY A 156 -0.87 -1.96 -11.22
C GLY A 156 -1.44 -3.36 -11.49
N MET A 157 -1.48 -3.77 -12.77
CA MET A 157 -1.97 -5.09 -13.17
C MET A 157 -0.87 -6.14 -13.30
N ALA A 158 0.37 -5.79 -13.03
CA ALA A 158 1.49 -6.71 -13.04
C ALA A 158 1.61 -7.52 -11.74
N THR A 159 2.64 -8.35 -11.62
CA THR A 159 2.85 -9.29 -10.50
C THR A 159 3.00 -8.61 -9.13
N ASP A 160 3.46 -7.36 -9.10
CA ASP A 160 3.55 -6.56 -7.87
C ASP A 160 2.19 -6.03 -7.38
N GLN A 161 1.13 -6.15 -8.20
CA GLN A 161 -0.21 -5.62 -7.94
C GLN A 161 -0.20 -4.12 -7.61
N GLY A 162 0.69 -3.36 -8.25
CA GLY A 162 0.77 -1.92 -8.11
C GLY A 162 1.29 -1.42 -6.77
N LYS A 163 2.08 -2.21 -6.04
CA LYS A 163 2.65 -1.78 -4.75
C LYS A 163 3.45 -0.48 -4.84
N THR A 164 4.14 -0.26 -5.96
CA THR A 164 4.94 0.95 -6.19
C THR A 164 4.23 1.99 -7.05
N SER A 165 3.17 1.62 -7.77
CA SER A 165 2.55 2.44 -8.80
C SER A 165 1.16 2.96 -8.45
N ASN A 166 0.34 2.19 -7.71
CA ASN A 166 -1.07 2.52 -7.50
C ASN A 166 -1.29 3.89 -6.85
N ILE A 167 -0.56 4.21 -5.78
CA ILE A 167 -0.72 5.49 -5.08
C ILE A 167 -0.36 6.67 -5.99
N ASN A 168 0.76 6.55 -6.71
CA ASN A 168 1.19 7.57 -7.67
C ASN A 168 0.14 7.76 -8.78
N GLY A 169 -0.39 6.66 -9.30
CA GLY A 169 -1.42 6.69 -10.32
C GLY A 169 -2.73 7.30 -9.87
N ILE A 170 -3.19 6.96 -8.67
CA ILE A 170 -4.38 7.56 -8.05
C ILE A 170 -4.21 9.08 -7.92
N TYR A 171 -3.07 9.52 -7.43
CA TYR A 171 -2.79 10.94 -7.28
C TYR A 171 -2.79 11.67 -8.64
N VAL A 172 -2.11 11.12 -9.64
CA VAL A 172 -2.08 11.72 -10.99
C VAL A 172 -3.46 11.79 -11.60
N LEU A 173 -4.28 10.73 -11.47
CA LEU A 173 -5.65 10.72 -11.94
C LEU A 173 -6.50 11.79 -11.24
N SER A 174 -6.39 11.89 -9.91
CA SER A 174 -7.12 12.91 -9.13
C SER A 174 -6.78 14.33 -9.58
N GLN A 175 -5.50 14.62 -9.77
CA GLN A 175 -5.05 15.92 -10.28
C GLN A 175 -5.54 16.19 -11.69
N SER A 176 -5.55 15.19 -12.57
CA SER A 176 -6.01 15.34 -13.96
C SER A 176 -7.53 15.62 -14.05
N LEU A 177 -8.29 15.08 -13.11
CA LEU A 177 -9.74 15.28 -13.01
C LEU A 177 -10.13 16.52 -12.18
N GLY A 178 -9.20 17.14 -11.47
CA GLY A 178 -9.50 18.21 -10.50
C GLY A 178 -10.38 17.74 -9.33
N LYS A 179 -10.29 16.44 -8.97
CA LYS A 179 -11.09 15.81 -7.91
C LYS A 179 -10.19 15.42 -6.72
N SER A 180 -10.81 15.25 -5.54
CA SER A 180 -10.10 14.70 -4.39
C SER A 180 -9.75 13.23 -4.60
N VAL A 181 -8.67 12.76 -3.97
CA VAL A 181 -8.25 11.35 -4.04
C VAL A 181 -9.35 10.41 -3.55
N ASP A 182 -10.05 10.77 -2.47
CA ASP A 182 -11.15 9.96 -1.92
C ASP A 182 -12.29 9.77 -2.91
N SER A 183 -12.56 10.77 -3.77
CA SER A 183 -13.69 10.72 -4.71
C SER A 183 -13.45 9.79 -5.89
N ILE A 184 -12.20 9.54 -6.27
CA ILE A 184 -11.87 8.63 -7.38
C ILE A 184 -11.68 7.18 -6.93
N GLY A 185 -11.65 6.94 -5.61
CA GLY A 185 -11.51 5.63 -5.01
C GLY A 185 -10.07 5.11 -4.94
N HIS A 186 -9.92 3.91 -4.44
CA HIS A 186 -8.64 3.21 -4.35
C HIS A 186 -8.69 1.90 -5.15
N THR A 187 -7.51 1.36 -5.47
CA THR A 187 -7.39 0.08 -6.16
C THR A 187 -7.69 -1.08 -5.21
N THR A 188 -8.43 -2.07 -5.70
CA THR A 188 -8.76 -3.27 -4.94
C THR A 188 -7.59 -4.25 -4.94
N PHE A 189 -7.13 -4.63 -3.77
CA PHE A 189 -6.13 -5.69 -3.60
C PHE A 189 -6.77 -7.06 -3.76
N ARG A 190 -6.04 -8.00 -4.39
CA ARG A 190 -6.49 -9.39 -4.59
C ARG A 190 -5.53 -10.39 -3.96
N PRO A 191 -6.01 -11.41 -3.25
CA PRO A 191 -5.16 -12.49 -2.76
C PRO A 191 -4.63 -13.36 -3.93
N PRO A 192 -3.39 -13.86 -3.85
CA PRO A 192 -2.36 -13.57 -2.87
C PRO A 192 -1.64 -12.23 -3.16
N TYR A 193 -1.72 -11.30 -2.22
CA TYR A 193 -1.07 -9.99 -2.39
C TYR A 193 0.47 -10.06 -2.28
N LYS A 194 0.98 -11.01 -1.51
CA LYS A 194 2.41 -11.34 -1.47
C LYS A 194 2.66 -12.59 -2.30
N PRO A 195 3.76 -12.66 -3.07
CA PRO A 195 4.15 -13.88 -3.75
C PRO A 195 4.25 -15.05 -2.78
N ILE A 196 3.64 -16.16 -3.12
CA ILE A 196 3.64 -17.38 -2.31
C ILE A 196 4.43 -18.44 -3.08
N PRO A 197 5.51 -19.02 -2.49
CA PRO A 197 6.23 -20.11 -3.11
C PRO A 197 5.33 -21.33 -3.31
N LEU A 198 5.44 -21.99 -4.45
CA LEU A 198 4.68 -23.22 -4.73
C LEU A 198 4.89 -24.29 -3.67
N GLY A 199 6.07 -24.36 -3.06
CA GLY A 199 6.37 -25.26 -1.97
C GLY A 199 5.50 -25.04 -0.73
N LEU A 200 5.10 -23.80 -0.45
CA LEU A 200 4.21 -23.50 0.65
C LEU A 200 2.77 -23.99 0.35
N ILE A 201 2.31 -23.83 -0.88
CA ILE A 201 0.98 -24.31 -1.31
C ILE A 201 0.94 -25.84 -1.28
N ALA A 202 2.00 -26.47 -1.73
CA ALA A 202 2.10 -27.94 -1.77
C ALA A 202 2.28 -28.58 -0.38
N GLY A 203 2.75 -27.84 0.61
CA GLY A 203 2.89 -28.27 1.99
C GLY A 203 3.86 -29.44 2.17
N GLN A 204 3.66 -30.22 3.23
CA GLN A 204 4.54 -31.34 3.59
C GLN A 204 4.44 -32.56 2.65
N TYR A 205 3.45 -32.60 1.78
CA TYR A 205 3.21 -33.74 0.87
C TYR A 205 4.02 -33.69 -0.42
N THR A 206 4.81 -32.65 -0.62
CA THR A 206 5.53 -32.43 -1.89
C THR A 206 6.71 -33.37 -2.12
N LYS A 207 7.45 -33.77 -1.09
CA LYS A 207 8.59 -34.69 -1.16
C LYS A 207 9.26 -34.70 -2.56
N LYS A 208 9.16 -35.84 -3.27
CA LYS A 208 9.73 -36.01 -4.61
C LYS A 208 9.04 -35.18 -5.71
N LEU A 209 7.80 -34.74 -5.48
CA LEU A 209 7.02 -33.93 -6.44
C LEU A 209 7.35 -32.43 -6.37
N PHE A 210 8.15 -32.00 -5.42
CA PHE A 210 8.54 -30.60 -5.29
C PHE A 210 9.40 -30.09 -6.48
N LYS A 211 10.15 -30.99 -7.11
CA LYS A 211 10.86 -30.73 -8.34
C LYS A 211 10.18 -31.48 -9.48
N PRO A 212 9.29 -30.87 -10.26
CA PRO A 212 8.58 -31.53 -11.35
C PRO A 212 9.48 -31.70 -12.58
N VAL A 213 10.74 -32.09 -12.38
CA VAL A 213 11.60 -32.51 -13.49
C VAL A 213 11.14 -33.92 -13.88
N LYS A 214 10.38 -33.97 -14.95
CA LYS A 214 10.02 -35.26 -15.59
C LYS A 214 11.20 -35.66 -16.46
N LYS A 215 11.79 -36.81 -16.15
CA LYS A 215 12.73 -37.43 -17.10
C LYS A 215 11.95 -37.93 -18.30
N THR A 216 12.40 -37.58 -19.47
CA THR A 216 11.88 -38.16 -20.71
C THR A 216 12.56 -39.49 -21.00
N PRO A 217 12.04 -40.34 -21.89
CA PRO A 217 12.72 -41.58 -22.29
C PRO A 217 14.10 -41.33 -22.95
N ILE A 218 14.45 -40.09 -23.23
CA ILE A 218 15.71 -39.68 -23.88
C ILE A 218 16.73 -39.16 -22.84
N ASP A 219 16.28 -38.83 -21.62
CA ASP A 219 17.15 -38.41 -20.51
C ASP A 219 17.76 -39.63 -19.80
#